data_4c780e92ded9371609c2d95a5c212a47
#
_entry.id   4c780e92ded9371609c2d95a5c212a47
#
_cell.length_a   1.000
_cell.length_b   1.000
_cell.length_c   1.000
_cell.angle_alpha   90.00
_cell.angle_beta   90.00
_cell.angle_gamma   90.00
#
_symmetry.space_group_name_H-M   'P 1'
#
loop_
_entity.id
_entity.type
_entity.pdbx_description
1 polymer ?
#
loop_
_entity_poly.entity_id
_entity_poly.type
_entity_poly.pdbx_seq_one_letter_code
_entity_poly.pdbx_strand_id
1 'polypeptide(L)'
;MMKWMRMIMAFMVNAMIGATAASALGAPLALGAVGALMAGPLIGGGVGALNASVLTEVWTGELIKQLRSADKGTFLDGIPDYSRYADNDVIHMINVGGDPKVLTNNTTYPLQITAITDTDAVFKLDKFQTEATPITDDELYALSYDKMTSVKERHGLAIMEAKLKKAIHALAPASNTATTPVIKTTGEVEDGGATGRKRLTRHDIIEMKKRFDLMSVPTEGRRLVLCPEHIADLLEMDQKFAEQYYNYASGRISMLYGFEVYEYVAGPVYNLTGAKQALGTAPVVGSIYQASVAFHTSRVFKATGSTTFYYSEAKNDPQYQRSLVNYRHYFVVLPKKVEAIGAIISDKK
;
A
#
# COMPACT_ATOMS: atom_id res chain seq x y z
N MET A 1 28.93 -21.64 8.26
CA MET A 1 29.76 -22.72 8.80
C MET A 1 30.53 -22.30 10.06
N MET A 2 31.28 -21.19 10.07
CA MET A 2 32.13 -20.74 11.19
C MET A 2 31.39 -20.39 12.50
N LYS A 3 30.18 -19.82 12.45
CA LYS A 3 29.39 -19.51 13.66
C LYS A 3 28.86 -20.76 14.38
N TRP A 4 28.42 -21.74 13.63
CA TRP A 4 27.95 -23.03 14.17
C TRP A 4 29.08 -23.81 14.85
N MET A 5 30.27 -23.80 14.25
CA MET A 5 31.45 -24.45 14.81
C MET A 5 31.91 -23.83 16.12
N ARG A 6 31.82 -22.47 16.24
CA ARG A 6 32.10 -21.76 17.50
C ARG A 6 31.07 -22.06 18.58
N MET A 7 29.80 -22.19 18.21
CA MET A 7 28.72 -22.53 19.15
C MET A 7 28.88 -23.97 19.69
N ILE A 8 29.19 -24.92 18.84
CA ILE A 8 29.46 -26.30 19.25
C ILE A 8 30.68 -26.38 20.15
N MET A 9 31.74 -25.64 19.83
CA MET A 9 32.96 -25.60 20.65
C MET A 9 32.69 -24.98 22.02
N ALA A 10 31.89 -23.92 22.12
CA ALA A 10 31.49 -23.33 23.40
C ALA A 10 30.66 -24.30 24.24
N PHE A 11 29.74 -25.04 23.65
CA PHE A 11 28.98 -26.08 24.35
C PHE A 11 29.86 -27.23 24.88
N MET A 12 30.83 -27.66 24.10
CA MET A 12 31.78 -28.71 24.55
C MET A 12 32.66 -28.20 25.72
N VAL A 13 33.15 -26.96 25.64
CA VAL A 13 33.97 -26.40 26.71
C VAL A 13 33.16 -26.25 28.00
N ASN A 14 31.95 -25.73 27.95
CA ASN A 14 31.08 -25.62 29.13
C ASN A 14 30.72 -26.98 29.74
N ALA A 15 30.44 -27.99 28.91
CA ALA A 15 30.18 -29.33 29.39
C ALA A 15 31.40 -29.93 30.10
N MET A 16 32.61 -29.73 29.59
CA MET A 16 33.87 -30.19 30.25
C MET A 16 34.10 -29.47 31.58
N ILE A 17 33.92 -28.17 31.66
CA ILE A 17 34.08 -27.38 32.88
C ILE A 17 33.06 -27.86 33.96
N GLY A 18 31.81 -28.05 33.55
CA GLY A 18 30.78 -28.54 34.46
C GLY A 18 31.05 -29.98 34.98
N ALA A 19 31.55 -30.88 34.11
CA ALA A 19 31.92 -32.22 34.50
C ALA A 19 33.11 -32.25 35.49
N THR A 20 34.13 -31.42 35.27
CA THR A 20 35.27 -31.32 36.20
C THR A 20 34.87 -30.73 37.55
N ALA A 21 34.01 -29.73 37.59
CA ALA A 21 33.47 -29.18 38.83
C ALA A 21 32.61 -30.20 39.58
N ALA A 22 31.79 -30.98 38.91
CA ALA A 22 30.99 -32.05 39.52
C ALA A 22 31.84 -33.16 40.10
N SER A 23 32.91 -33.58 39.44
CA SER A 23 33.84 -34.60 39.96
C SER A 23 34.54 -34.11 41.23
N ALA A 24 34.91 -32.84 41.31
CA ALA A 24 35.52 -32.23 42.51
C ALA A 24 34.57 -32.16 43.71
N LEU A 25 33.25 -32.16 43.48
CA LEU A 25 32.21 -32.12 44.51
C LEU A 25 31.61 -33.53 44.79
N GLY A 26 32.13 -34.60 44.20
CA GLY A 26 31.64 -35.95 44.39
C GLY A 26 30.28 -36.26 43.76
N ALA A 27 29.82 -35.41 42.83
CA ALA A 27 28.58 -35.61 42.08
C ALA A 27 28.79 -36.38 40.77
N PRO A 28 27.77 -37.02 40.19
CA PRO A 28 27.89 -37.71 38.92
C PRO A 28 28.27 -36.74 37.79
N LEU A 29 29.25 -37.09 36.99
CA LEU A 29 29.78 -36.30 35.86
C LEU A 29 28.68 -35.77 34.91
N ALA A 30 27.67 -36.57 34.70
CA ALA A 30 26.56 -36.22 33.82
C ALA A 30 25.75 -35.02 34.34
N LEU A 31 25.52 -34.90 35.63
CA LEU A 31 24.78 -33.81 36.26
C LEU A 31 25.54 -32.49 36.17
N GLY A 32 26.87 -32.51 36.36
CA GLY A 32 27.69 -31.31 36.21
C GLY A 32 27.73 -30.79 34.77
N ALA A 33 27.81 -31.68 33.80
CA ALA A 33 27.81 -31.29 32.37
C ALA A 33 26.45 -30.66 31.96
N VAL A 34 25.33 -31.25 32.40
CA VAL A 34 23.99 -30.71 32.11
C VAL A 34 23.77 -29.39 32.84
N GLY A 35 24.18 -29.25 34.09
CA GLY A 35 24.08 -27.98 34.82
C GLY A 35 24.85 -26.85 34.17
N ALA A 36 26.06 -27.10 33.65
CA ALA A 36 26.88 -26.13 32.98
C ALA A 36 26.28 -25.70 31.60
N LEU A 37 25.62 -26.65 30.92
CA LEU A 37 24.93 -26.34 29.66
C LEU A 37 23.68 -25.46 29.87
N MET A 38 22.96 -25.66 31.00
CA MET A 38 21.77 -24.87 31.34
C MET A 38 22.11 -23.49 31.92
N ALA A 39 23.32 -23.30 32.48
CA ALA A 39 23.75 -22.01 33.02
C ALA A 39 24.12 -20.96 31.97
N GLY A 40 24.18 -21.33 30.70
CA GLY A 40 24.60 -20.45 29.61
C GLY A 40 26.07 -20.02 29.70
N PRO A 41 26.64 -19.36 28.68
CA PRO A 41 28.01 -18.91 28.69
C PRO A 41 28.19 -17.78 29.69
N LEU A 42 28.84 -18.05 30.82
CA LEU A 42 29.20 -17.07 31.86
C LEU A 42 30.33 -16.12 31.44
N ILE A 43 30.72 -16.12 30.16
CA ILE A 43 31.83 -15.30 29.65
C ILE A 43 31.33 -14.40 28.51
N GLY A 44 31.18 -13.13 28.82
CA GLY A 44 31.13 -12.08 27.84
C GLY A 44 29.94 -11.13 27.96
N GLY A 45 30.16 -9.99 28.52
CA GLY A 45 29.20 -8.89 28.49
C GLY A 45 28.78 -8.54 27.08
N GLY A 46 27.51 -8.26 26.87
CA GLY A 46 26.99 -7.71 25.62
C GLY A 46 25.97 -8.54 24.87
N VAL A 47 25.48 -9.67 25.38
CA VAL A 47 24.50 -10.52 24.68
C VAL A 47 23.10 -9.89 24.65
N GLY A 48 22.76 -9.04 25.62
CA GLY A 48 21.42 -8.42 25.70
C GLY A 48 21.14 -7.38 24.60
N ALA A 49 22.16 -6.62 24.19
CA ALA A 49 21.99 -5.59 23.14
C ALA A 49 21.95 -6.17 21.72
N LEU A 50 22.66 -7.29 21.49
CA LEU A 50 22.69 -7.94 20.18
C LEU A 50 21.36 -8.67 19.85
N ASN A 51 20.70 -9.20 20.87
CA ASN A 51 19.44 -9.92 20.64
C ASN A 51 18.27 -8.98 20.32
N ALA A 52 18.21 -7.81 20.91
CA ALA A 52 17.14 -6.84 20.63
C ALA A 52 17.22 -6.31 19.19
N SER A 53 18.41 -5.99 18.69
CA SER A 53 18.57 -5.48 17.33
C SER A 53 18.31 -6.55 16.26
N VAL A 54 18.78 -7.78 16.48
CA VAL A 54 18.55 -8.90 15.56
C VAL A 54 17.07 -9.27 15.45
N LEU A 55 16.36 -9.30 16.59
CA LEU A 55 14.92 -9.56 16.60
C LEU A 55 14.16 -8.44 15.87
N THR A 56 14.52 -7.20 16.09
CA THR A 56 13.88 -6.05 15.43
C THR A 56 14.07 -6.10 13.91
N GLU A 57 15.26 -6.42 13.45
CA GLU A 57 15.56 -6.54 12.01
C GLU A 57 14.77 -7.68 11.34
N VAL A 58 14.73 -8.87 11.98
CA VAL A 58 13.98 -10.02 11.47
C VAL A 58 12.48 -9.70 11.40
N TRP A 59 11.92 -9.07 12.40
CA TRP A 59 10.51 -8.75 12.45
C TRP A 59 10.12 -7.66 11.45
N THR A 60 10.97 -6.66 11.25
CA THR A 60 10.78 -5.66 10.19
C THR A 60 10.79 -6.31 8.81
N GLY A 61 11.69 -7.28 8.59
CA GLY A 61 11.76 -8.03 7.34
C GLY A 61 10.49 -8.86 7.06
N GLU A 62 9.91 -9.49 8.07
CA GLU A 62 8.64 -10.22 7.96
C GLU A 62 7.48 -9.28 7.63
N LEU A 63 7.38 -8.13 8.30
CA LEU A 63 6.34 -7.14 7.99
C LEU A 63 6.44 -6.63 6.55
N ILE A 64 7.66 -6.34 6.07
CA ILE A 64 7.88 -5.92 4.69
C ILE A 64 7.42 -7.01 3.72
N LYS A 65 7.69 -8.28 4.01
CA LYS A 65 7.19 -9.41 3.20
C LYS A 65 5.67 -9.47 3.19
N GLN A 66 5.02 -9.32 4.33
CA GLN A 66 3.56 -9.31 4.43
C GLN A 66 2.93 -8.15 3.65
N LEU A 67 3.45 -6.95 3.79
CA LEU A 67 2.98 -5.79 3.04
C LEU A 67 3.12 -5.99 1.52
N ARG A 68 4.17 -6.67 1.06
CA ARG A 68 4.38 -7.00 -0.36
C ARG A 68 3.48 -8.15 -0.83
N SER A 69 3.36 -9.21 -0.06
CA SER A 69 2.59 -10.41 -0.43
C SER A 69 1.08 -10.20 -0.32
N ALA A 70 0.63 -9.40 0.64
CA ALA A 70 -0.77 -9.05 0.85
C ALA A 70 -1.22 -7.85 -0.02
N ASP A 71 -0.32 -7.27 -0.82
CA ASP A 71 -0.64 -6.17 -1.73
C ASP A 71 -1.55 -6.67 -2.86
N LYS A 72 -2.85 -6.65 -2.61
CA LYS A 72 -3.89 -6.91 -3.60
C LYS A 72 -4.21 -5.69 -4.46
N GLY A 73 -3.44 -4.62 -4.32
CA GLY A 73 -3.55 -3.41 -5.13
C GLY A 73 -2.98 -3.61 -6.54
N THR A 74 -3.43 -4.64 -7.25
CA THR A 74 -2.99 -4.99 -8.61
C THR A 74 -3.13 -3.83 -9.58
N PHE A 75 -4.04 -2.89 -9.28
CA PHE A 75 -4.16 -1.65 -10.05
C PHE A 75 -2.97 -0.68 -9.88
N LEU A 76 -2.07 -0.91 -8.91
CA LEU A 76 -0.81 -0.18 -8.73
C LEU A 76 0.41 -0.87 -9.34
N ASP A 77 0.24 -2.07 -9.94
CA ASP A 77 1.34 -2.79 -10.56
C ASP A 77 1.80 -2.09 -11.84
N GLY A 78 3.10 -2.08 -12.10
CA GLY A 78 3.66 -1.42 -13.30
C GLY A 78 3.63 0.11 -13.28
N ILE A 79 3.18 0.75 -12.19
CA ILE A 79 3.36 2.20 -11.99
C ILE A 79 4.83 2.48 -11.69
N PRO A 80 5.43 3.54 -12.29
CA PRO A 80 6.80 3.94 -12.00
C PRO A 80 7.08 4.11 -10.50
N ASP A 81 8.14 3.46 -10.03
CA ASP A 81 8.54 3.46 -8.62
C ASP A 81 9.72 4.42 -8.41
N TYR A 82 9.49 5.46 -7.63
CA TYR A 82 10.47 6.48 -7.28
C TYR A 82 11.03 6.34 -5.86
N SER A 83 10.89 5.16 -5.25
CA SER A 83 11.38 4.89 -3.87
C SER A 83 12.87 5.17 -3.70
N ARG A 84 13.67 5.06 -4.77
CA ARG A 84 15.11 5.37 -4.74
C ARG A 84 15.45 6.83 -4.53
N TYR A 85 14.51 7.72 -4.83
CA TYR A 85 14.68 9.18 -4.76
C TYR A 85 14.03 9.77 -3.50
N ALA A 86 13.47 8.92 -2.62
CA ALA A 86 12.90 9.34 -1.35
C ALA A 86 14.04 9.59 -0.35
N ASP A 87 14.50 10.82 -0.26
CA ASP A 87 15.44 11.26 0.76
C ASP A 87 14.68 11.99 1.87
N ASN A 88 14.91 11.58 3.12
CA ASN A 88 14.22 12.15 4.30
C ASN A 88 12.69 12.32 4.14
N ASP A 89 12.00 11.33 3.55
CA ASP A 89 10.55 11.31 3.30
C ASP A 89 10.03 12.38 2.30
N VAL A 90 10.93 12.94 1.49
CA VAL A 90 10.60 13.93 0.46
C VAL A 90 11.17 13.50 -0.89
N ILE A 91 10.40 13.72 -1.95
CA ILE A 91 10.82 13.46 -3.33
C ILE A 91 10.78 14.77 -4.10
N HIS A 92 11.90 15.13 -4.71
CA HIS A 92 12.00 16.24 -5.64
C HIS A 92 11.86 15.72 -7.08
N MET A 93 10.94 16.30 -7.83
CA MET A 93 10.73 15.98 -9.25
C MET A 93 10.76 17.27 -10.07
N ILE A 94 11.58 17.27 -11.11
CA ILE A 94 11.61 18.39 -12.06
C ILE A 94 10.42 18.23 -13.01
N ASN A 95 9.52 19.19 -12.99
CA ASN A 95 8.47 19.29 -13.99
C ASN A 95 9.01 20.12 -15.15
N VAL A 96 9.32 19.44 -16.26
CA VAL A 96 9.79 20.08 -17.48
C VAL A 96 8.68 20.94 -18.06
N GLY A 97 9.00 22.15 -18.47
CA GLY A 97 8.07 23.09 -19.08
C GLY A 97 7.44 22.58 -20.37
N GLY A 98 6.52 23.33 -20.93
CA GLY A 98 5.80 22.94 -22.14
C GLY A 98 6.72 22.77 -23.36
N ASP A 99 6.27 21.96 -24.33
CA ASP A 99 7.01 21.70 -25.57
C ASP A 99 7.17 22.98 -26.39
N PRO A 100 8.28 23.14 -27.13
CA PRO A 100 8.50 24.26 -28.01
C PRO A 100 7.48 24.28 -29.15
N LYS A 101 7.08 25.48 -29.55
CA LYS A 101 6.15 25.64 -30.69
C LYS A 101 6.83 25.26 -31.99
N VAL A 102 6.28 24.28 -32.68
CA VAL A 102 6.76 23.90 -34.02
C VAL A 102 6.15 24.86 -35.06
N LEU A 103 7.03 25.49 -35.85
CA LEU A 103 6.64 26.37 -36.96
C LEU A 103 6.79 25.58 -38.27
N THR A 104 5.68 25.32 -38.96
CA THR A 104 5.69 24.64 -40.25
C THR A 104 5.75 25.67 -41.39
N ASN A 105 6.68 25.48 -42.34
CA ASN A 105 6.88 26.35 -43.51
C ASN A 105 7.05 27.82 -43.15
N ASN A 106 7.77 28.10 -42.05
CA ASN A 106 7.99 29.49 -41.59
C ASN A 106 8.91 30.28 -42.54
N THR A 107 8.47 31.44 -42.92
CA THR A 107 9.22 32.41 -43.77
C THR A 107 9.64 33.66 -42.99
N THR A 108 9.26 33.77 -41.73
CA THR A 108 9.50 34.94 -40.89
C THR A 108 10.73 34.75 -40.01
N TYR A 109 11.70 35.66 -40.13
CA TYR A 109 12.94 35.69 -39.33
C TYR A 109 13.15 37.07 -38.72
N PRO A 110 13.78 37.19 -37.51
CA PRO A 110 14.33 36.11 -36.69
C PRO A 110 13.26 35.30 -35.97
N LEU A 111 13.58 34.03 -35.67
CA LEU A 111 12.73 33.16 -34.84
C LEU A 111 12.67 33.73 -33.42
N GLN A 112 11.50 33.61 -32.81
CA GLN A 112 11.32 33.98 -31.39
C GLN A 112 12.00 32.95 -30.48
N ILE A 113 12.77 33.49 -29.51
CA ILE A 113 13.41 32.65 -28.49
C ILE A 113 12.43 32.53 -27.32
N THR A 114 11.95 31.30 -27.07
CA THR A 114 11.09 31.03 -25.93
C THR A 114 11.87 30.10 -24.97
N ALA A 115 12.14 30.58 -23.75
CA ALA A 115 12.77 29.79 -22.74
C ALA A 115 11.77 28.72 -22.19
N ILE A 116 12.24 27.48 -22.04
CA ILE A 116 11.51 26.45 -21.33
C ILE A 116 11.80 26.64 -19.85
N THR A 117 10.75 26.84 -19.06
CA THR A 117 10.85 27.04 -17.60
C THR A 117 10.55 25.73 -16.91
N ASP A 118 11.56 25.14 -16.28
CA ASP A 118 11.39 23.97 -15.44
C ASP A 118 10.98 24.41 -14.03
N THR A 119 10.09 23.64 -13.41
CA THR A 119 9.64 23.88 -12.04
C THR A 119 9.92 22.66 -11.18
N ASP A 120 10.39 22.89 -9.95
CA ASP A 120 10.56 21.82 -8.96
C ASP A 120 9.21 21.50 -8.30
N ALA A 121 8.81 20.25 -8.36
CA ALA A 121 7.65 19.72 -7.66
C ALA A 121 8.10 18.84 -6.49
N VAL A 122 7.77 19.28 -5.29
CA VAL A 122 8.13 18.60 -4.06
C VAL A 122 6.97 17.75 -3.56
N PHE A 123 7.18 16.44 -3.43
CA PHE A 123 6.19 15.50 -2.92
C PHE A 123 6.65 14.93 -1.59
N LYS A 124 5.79 15.00 -0.57
CA LYS A 124 6.04 14.39 0.74
C LYS A 124 5.42 13.01 0.81
N LEU A 125 6.14 12.05 1.41
CA LEU A 125 5.62 10.74 1.72
C LEU A 125 4.60 10.83 2.87
N ASP A 126 3.52 10.09 2.73
CA ASP A 126 2.53 9.94 3.78
C ASP A 126 2.99 8.95 4.85
N LYS A 127 2.86 9.34 6.09
CA LYS A 127 3.17 8.50 7.24
C LYS A 127 1.95 7.68 7.67
N PHE A 128 2.04 6.37 7.58
CA PHE A 128 1.07 5.43 8.12
C PHE A 128 1.62 4.83 9.42
N GLN A 129 0.92 4.99 10.50
CA GLN A 129 1.34 4.50 11.81
C GLN A 129 0.16 3.80 12.48
N THR A 130 0.40 2.61 13.03
CA THR A 130 -0.59 1.91 13.83
C THR A 130 -0.51 2.36 15.29
N GLU A 131 -1.61 2.25 16.01
CA GLU A 131 -1.62 2.40 17.45
C GLU A 131 -0.83 1.26 18.10
N ALA A 132 -0.24 1.51 19.27
CA ALA A 132 0.49 0.50 20.00
C ALA A 132 -0.49 -0.54 20.57
N THR A 133 -0.27 -1.81 20.22
CA THR A 133 -1.05 -2.93 20.77
C THR A 133 -0.29 -3.59 21.91
N PRO A 134 -0.87 -3.66 23.13
CA PRO A 134 -0.28 -4.38 24.24
C PRO A 134 -0.51 -5.89 24.10
N ILE A 135 0.48 -6.67 24.46
CA ILE A 135 0.42 -8.14 24.60
C ILE A 135 1.01 -8.45 25.96
N THR A 136 0.20 -8.99 26.88
CA THR A 136 0.63 -9.34 28.23
C THR A 136 1.43 -10.65 28.22
N ASP A 137 2.35 -10.81 29.18
CA ASP A 137 3.11 -12.04 29.31
C ASP A 137 2.21 -13.25 29.57
N ASP A 138 1.16 -13.08 30.37
CA ASP A 138 0.18 -14.14 30.65
C ASP A 138 -0.51 -14.64 29.36
N GLU A 139 -0.81 -13.74 28.44
CA GLU A 139 -1.40 -14.10 27.14
C GLU A 139 -0.43 -14.88 26.23
N LEU A 140 0.87 -14.59 26.28
CA LEU A 140 1.88 -15.31 25.53
C LEU A 140 2.05 -16.76 26.04
N TYR A 141 1.90 -16.98 27.35
CA TYR A 141 2.01 -18.31 27.96
C TYR A 141 0.69 -19.09 27.95
N ALA A 142 -0.46 -18.43 28.06
CA ALA A 142 -1.76 -19.08 28.20
C ALA A 142 -2.39 -19.49 26.85
N LEU A 143 -2.00 -18.87 25.74
CA LEU A 143 -2.63 -19.11 24.45
C LEU A 143 -1.93 -20.22 23.67
N SER A 144 -2.72 -21.05 23.03
CA SER A 144 -2.27 -22.17 22.18
C SER A 144 -1.80 -21.75 20.78
N TYR A 145 -1.84 -20.45 20.45
CA TYR A 145 -1.41 -19.92 19.16
C TYR A 145 -0.41 -18.78 19.33
N ASP A 146 0.37 -18.52 18.30
CA ASP A 146 1.32 -17.41 18.28
C ASP A 146 0.58 -16.06 18.13
N LYS A 147 0.22 -15.46 19.27
CA LYS A 147 -0.45 -14.17 19.33
C LYS A 147 0.40 -13.04 18.73
N MET A 148 1.71 -13.12 18.90
CA MET A 148 2.62 -12.10 18.38
C MET A 148 2.59 -12.05 16.85
N THR A 149 2.65 -13.20 16.18
CA THR A 149 2.53 -13.27 14.72
C THR A 149 1.16 -12.79 14.25
N SER A 150 0.08 -13.19 14.93
CA SER A 150 -1.28 -12.72 14.58
C SER A 150 -1.42 -11.19 14.72
N VAL A 151 -0.85 -10.57 15.74
CA VAL A 151 -0.87 -9.11 15.92
C VAL A 151 -0.07 -8.42 14.83
N LYS A 152 1.12 -8.92 14.48
CA LYS A 152 1.92 -8.40 13.35
C LYS A 152 1.15 -8.42 12.03
N GLU A 153 0.49 -9.54 11.72
CA GLU A 153 -0.34 -9.68 10.52
C GLU A 153 -1.48 -8.65 10.47
N ARG A 154 -2.18 -8.47 11.58
CA ARG A 154 -3.28 -7.49 11.67
C ARG A 154 -2.78 -6.05 11.45
N HIS A 155 -1.63 -5.68 12.04
CA HIS A 155 -1.02 -4.38 11.79
C HIS A 155 -0.63 -4.20 10.32
N GLY A 156 -0.04 -5.24 9.69
CA GLY A 156 0.31 -5.25 8.28
C GLY A 156 -0.91 -5.04 7.38
N LEU A 157 -1.99 -5.78 7.62
CA LEU A 157 -3.24 -5.64 6.88
C LEU A 157 -3.88 -4.26 7.04
N ALA A 158 -3.90 -3.71 8.25
CA ALA A 158 -4.45 -2.38 8.52
C ALA A 158 -3.69 -1.27 7.78
N ILE A 159 -2.34 -1.31 7.78
CA ILE A 159 -1.52 -0.37 7.02
C ILE A 159 -1.77 -0.52 5.52
N MET A 160 -1.85 -1.76 5.02
CA MET A 160 -2.09 -2.02 3.61
C MET A 160 -3.45 -1.45 3.16
N GLU A 161 -4.51 -1.70 3.91
CA GLU A 161 -5.83 -1.16 3.62
C GLU A 161 -5.83 0.37 3.61
N ALA A 162 -5.21 1.00 4.61
CA ALA A 162 -5.13 2.45 4.71
C ALA A 162 -4.33 3.07 3.55
N LYS A 163 -3.20 2.45 3.15
CA LYS A 163 -2.39 2.95 2.03
C LYS A 163 -3.12 2.82 0.69
N LEU A 164 -3.85 1.72 0.44
CA LEU A 164 -4.60 1.52 -0.79
C LEU A 164 -5.79 2.49 -0.89
N LYS A 165 -6.53 2.68 0.20
CA LYS A 165 -7.61 3.69 0.28
C LYS A 165 -7.07 5.09 -0.04
N LYS A 166 -5.92 5.46 0.53
CA LYS A 166 -5.32 6.77 0.28
C LYS A 166 -4.79 6.88 -1.15
N ALA A 167 -4.19 5.82 -1.69
CA ALA A 167 -3.70 5.79 -3.07
C ALA A 167 -4.82 6.03 -4.07
N ILE A 168 -5.92 5.27 -4.01
CA ILE A 168 -7.03 5.43 -4.96
C ILE A 168 -7.73 6.79 -4.80
N HIS A 169 -7.83 7.29 -3.57
CA HIS A 169 -8.35 8.63 -3.30
C HIS A 169 -7.46 9.72 -3.91
N ALA A 170 -6.13 9.58 -3.84
CA ALA A 170 -5.18 10.53 -4.41
C ALA A 170 -5.18 10.52 -5.95
N LEU A 171 -5.44 9.36 -6.57
CA LEU A 171 -5.59 9.21 -8.02
C LEU A 171 -6.90 9.76 -8.58
N ALA A 172 -7.87 10.02 -7.72
CA ALA A 172 -9.16 10.57 -8.12
C ALA A 172 -9.11 12.10 -8.22
N PRO A 173 -9.66 12.70 -9.29
CA PRO A 173 -9.70 14.15 -9.46
C PRO A 173 -10.51 14.86 -8.37
N ALA A 174 -10.12 16.08 -8.01
CA ALA A 174 -10.84 16.86 -7.01
C ALA A 174 -12.19 17.41 -7.54
N SER A 175 -12.20 17.78 -8.82
CA SER A 175 -13.37 18.34 -9.50
C SER A 175 -13.28 18.10 -11.02
N ASN A 176 -14.38 18.33 -11.72
CA ASN A 176 -14.44 18.19 -13.17
C ASN A 176 -13.74 19.35 -13.86
N THR A 177 -12.70 19.06 -14.64
CA THR A 177 -11.99 20.00 -15.50
C THR A 177 -11.74 19.37 -16.87
N ALA A 178 -11.21 20.16 -17.82
CA ALA A 178 -10.84 19.64 -19.14
C ALA A 178 -9.75 18.55 -19.08
N THR A 179 -8.83 18.65 -18.11
CA THR A 179 -7.70 17.72 -17.91
C THR A 179 -7.97 16.65 -16.87
N THR A 180 -9.02 16.81 -16.07
CA THR A 180 -9.43 15.87 -15.02
C THR A 180 -10.93 15.64 -15.10
N PRO A 181 -11.43 14.84 -16.08
CA PRO A 181 -12.86 14.65 -16.28
C PRO A 181 -13.51 13.89 -15.13
N VAL A 182 -14.65 14.41 -14.67
CA VAL A 182 -15.58 13.71 -13.79
C VAL A 182 -16.89 13.53 -14.54
N ILE A 183 -17.21 12.28 -14.88
CA ILE A 183 -18.38 11.93 -15.69
C ILE A 183 -19.47 11.39 -14.77
N LYS A 184 -20.69 11.78 -15.05
CA LYS A 184 -21.88 11.27 -14.36
C LYS A 184 -22.49 10.11 -15.14
N THR A 185 -23.01 9.10 -14.44
CA THR A 185 -23.69 7.96 -15.06
C THR A 185 -24.98 8.39 -15.76
N THR A 186 -25.25 7.79 -16.91
CA THR A 186 -26.40 8.13 -17.77
C THR A 186 -27.45 7.03 -17.88
N GLY A 187 -27.23 5.88 -17.22
CA GLY A 187 -28.13 4.73 -17.31
C GLY A 187 -29.51 4.96 -16.67
N GLU A 188 -30.35 3.94 -16.77
CA GLU A 188 -31.64 3.92 -16.11
C GLU A 188 -31.48 3.95 -14.59
N VAL A 189 -32.52 4.38 -13.92
CA VAL A 189 -32.57 4.37 -12.45
C VAL A 189 -32.61 2.93 -11.97
N GLU A 190 -31.87 2.63 -10.93
CA GLU A 190 -31.86 1.31 -10.29
C GLU A 190 -33.26 0.89 -9.88
N ASP A 191 -33.70 -0.29 -10.35
CA ASP A 191 -35.05 -0.79 -10.06
C ASP A 191 -35.26 -1.03 -8.57
N GLY A 192 -36.38 -0.51 -8.05
CA GLY A 192 -36.74 -0.65 -6.64
C GLY A 192 -35.92 0.16 -5.66
N GLY A 193 -34.95 0.95 -6.18
CA GLY A 193 -34.05 1.75 -5.35
C GLY A 193 -34.71 3.02 -4.85
N ALA A 194 -34.88 3.16 -3.52
CA ALA A 194 -35.21 4.43 -2.87
C ALA A 194 -34.15 5.52 -3.11
N THR A 195 -33.04 5.15 -3.72
CA THR A 195 -31.86 5.99 -3.94
C THR A 195 -31.98 6.93 -5.12
N GLY A 196 -32.74 6.53 -6.16
CA GLY A 196 -32.82 7.25 -7.44
C GLY A 196 -31.47 7.28 -8.18
N ARG A 197 -30.51 6.39 -7.85
CA ARG A 197 -29.18 6.28 -8.46
C ARG A 197 -29.32 5.84 -9.92
N LYS A 198 -28.60 6.49 -10.82
CA LYS A 198 -28.48 6.07 -12.21
C LYS A 198 -27.33 5.06 -12.35
N ARG A 199 -27.62 3.97 -13.08
CA ARG A 199 -26.67 2.88 -13.35
C ARG A 199 -25.53 3.34 -14.26
N LEU A 200 -24.36 2.73 -14.11
CA LEU A 200 -23.25 2.87 -15.03
C LEU A 200 -23.58 2.15 -16.34
N THR A 201 -23.30 2.80 -17.47
CA THR A 201 -23.47 2.22 -18.80
C THR A 201 -22.13 2.13 -19.54
N ARG A 202 -22.12 1.31 -20.59
CA ARG A 202 -21.00 1.27 -21.55
C ARG A 202 -20.72 2.64 -22.18
N HIS A 203 -21.77 3.44 -22.39
CA HIS A 203 -21.67 4.79 -22.95
C HIS A 203 -20.78 5.69 -22.07
N ASP A 204 -20.94 5.61 -20.76
CA ASP A 204 -20.17 6.43 -19.81
C ASP A 204 -18.67 6.09 -19.86
N ILE A 205 -18.34 4.80 -20.01
CA ILE A 205 -16.94 4.36 -20.16
C ILE A 205 -16.36 4.84 -21.52
N ILE A 206 -17.14 4.79 -22.58
CA ILE A 206 -16.76 5.29 -23.91
C ILE A 206 -16.55 6.81 -23.87
N GLU A 207 -17.39 7.56 -23.15
CA GLU A 207 -17.20 9.00 -22.97
C GLU A 207 -15.91 9.29 -22.17
N MET A 208 -15.60 8.49 -21.14
CA MET A 208 -14.33 8.59 -20.43
C MET A 208 -13.15 8.34 -21.37
N LYS A 209 -13.24 7.30 -22.23
CA LYS A 209 -12.23 7.03 -23.26
C LYS A 209 -12.05 8.23 -24.17
N LYS A 210 -13.14 8.80 -24.69
CA LYS A 210 -13.11 9.97 -25.56
C LYS A 210 -12.42 11.17 -24.89
N ARG A 211 -12.68 11.41 -23.60
CA ARG A 211 -11.99 12.47 -22.84
C ARG A 211 -10.49 12.23 -22.76
N PHE A 212 -10.06 10.99 -22.52
CA PHE A 212 -8.64 10.62 -22.52
C PHE A 212 -8.00 10.74 -23.91
N ASP A 213 -8.72 10.41 -24.98
CA ASP A 213 -8.25 10.60 -26.37
C ASP A 213 -8.07 12.08 -26.71
N LEU A 214 -9.00 12.95 -26.29
CA LEU A 214 -8.92 14.38 -26.49
C LEU A 214 -7.73 15.03 -25.72
N MET A 215 -7.30 14.41 -24.61
CA MET A 215 -6.09 14.81 -23.87
C MET A 215 -4.81 14.21 -24.46
N SER A 216 -4.89 13.50 -25.59
CA SER A 216 -3.76 12.78 -26.22
C SER A 216 -3.05 11.82 -25.26
N VAL A 217 -3.79 11.18 -24.36
CA VAL A 217 -3.25 10.17 -23.46
C VAL A 217 -3.05 8.87 -24.25
N PRO A 218 -1.88 8.18 -24.17
CA PRO A 218 -1.69 6.89 -24.84
C PRO A 218 -2.74 5.87 -24.44
N THR A 219 -3.06 4.92 -25.33
CA THR A 219 -4.06 3.88 -25.07
C THR A 219 -3.52 2.76 -24.17
N GLU A 220 -2.23 2.46 -24.27
CA GLU A 220 -1.58 1.46 -23.42
C GLU A 220 -1.35 2.00 -22.02
N GLY A 221 -1.69 1.21 -21.00
CA GLY A 221 -1.51 1.58 -19.59
C GLY A 221 -2.63 2.45 -19.02
N ARG A 222 -3.76 2.61 -19.73
CA ARG A 222 -4.97 3.17 -19.14
C ARG A 222 -5.63 2.17 -18.22
N ARG A 223 -5.93 2.58 -17.01
CA ARG A 223 -6.58 1.75 -15.99
C ARG A 223 -7.89 2.38 -15.55
N LEU A 224 -8.88 1.50 -15.33
CA LEU A 224 -10.17 1.86 -14.77
C LEU A 224 -10.42 0.98 -13.54
N VAL A 225 -10.44 1.58 -12.37
CA VAL A 225 -10.74 0.90 -11.12
C VAL A 225 -12.20 1.16 -10.79
N LEU A 226 -13.01 0.11 -10.87
CA LEU A 226 -14.45 0.18 -10.63
C LEU A 226 -14.79 0.00 -9.16
N CYS A 227 -15.78 0.74 -8.69
CA CYS A 227 -16.42 0.50 -7.40
C CYS A 227 -17.45 -0.65 -7.52
N PRO A 228 -17.82 -1.31 -6.41
CA PRO A 228 -18.72 -2.47 -6.43
C PRO A 228 -20.06 -2.21 -7.10
N GLU A 229 -20.67 -1.02 -6.87
CA GLU A 229 -21.93 -0.64 -7.50
C GLU A 229 -21.84 -0.60 -9.02
N HIS A 230 -20.76 -0.02 -9.56
CA HIS A 230 -20.56 0.06 -11.00
C HIS A 230 -20.23 -1.29 -11.65
N ILE A 231 -19.60 -2.20 -10.91
CA ILE A 231 -19.40 -3.58 -11.35
C ILE A 231 -20.73 -4.32 -11.44
N ALA A 232 -21.58 -4.20 -10.40
CA ALA A 232 -22.90 -4.80 -10.41
C ALA A 232 -23.74 -4.31 -11.60
N ASP A 233 -23.72 -3.00 -11.87
CA ASP A 233 -24.41 -2.42 -13.04
C ASP A 233 -23.94 -3.04 -14.36
N LEU A 234 -22.62 -3.21 -14.55
CA LEU A 234 -22.07 -3.80 -15.77
C LEU A 234 -22.37 -5.30 -15.89
N LEU A 235 -22.38 -6.03 -14.78
CA LEU A 235 -22.73 -7.46 -14.77
C LEU A 235 -24.19 -7.71 -15.15
N GLU A 236 -25.10 -6.82 -14.75
CA GLU A 236 -26.51 -6.90 -15.10
C GLU A 236 -26.77 -6.49 -16.56
N MET A 237 -26.07 -5.49 -17.06
CA MET A 237 -26.34 -4.89 -18.38
C MET A 237 -25.50 -5.47 -19.52
N ASP A 238 -24.32 -6.04 -19.26
CA ASP A 238 -23.40 -6.50 -20.29
C ASP A 238 -23.03 -7.97 -20.14
N GLN A 239 -23.70 -8.82 -20.92
CA GLN A 239 -23.44 -10.27 -20.91
C GLN A 239 -21.97 -10.61 -21.23
N LYS A 240 -21.31 -9.86 -22.15
CA LYS A 240 -19.91 -10.11 -22.49
C LYS A 240 -18.97 -9.77 -21.34
N PHE A 241 -19.28 -8.73 -20.58
CA PHE A 241 -18.55 -8.38 -19.37
C PHE A 241 -18.74 -9.47 -18.31
N ALA A 242 -19.96 -9.96 -18.12
CA ALA A 242 -20.26 -11.06 -17.19
C ALA A 242 -19.49 -12.34 -17.56
N GLU A 243 -19.42 -12.72 -18.83
CA GLU A 243 -18.65 -13.87 -19.31
C GLU A 243 -17.15 -13.74 -19.01
N GLN A 244 -16.56 -12.54 -19.16
CA GLN A 244 -15.17 -12.27 -18.82
C GLN A 244 -14.93 -12.28 -17.32
N TYR A 245 -15.89 -11.83 -16.54
CA TYR A 245 -15.83 -11.82 -15.07
C TYR A 245 -15.77 -13.24 -14.47
N TYR A 246 -16.44 -14.22 -15.11
CA TYR A 246 -16.34 -15.62 -14.68
C TYR A 246 -14.94 -16.22 -14.76
N ASN A 247 -14.07 -15.67 -15.61
CA ASN A 247 -12.67 -16.09 -15.76
C ASN A 247 -11.70 -15.25 -14.91
N TYR A 248 -12.19 -14.53 -13.93
CA TYR A 248 -11.44 -13.64 -13.07
C TYR A 248 -10.51 -14.40 -12.12
N ALA A 249 -9.23 -14.42 -12.41
CA ALA A 249 -8.21 -15.08 -11.59
C ALA A 249 -7.06 -14.17 -11.12
N SER A 250 -6.85 -13.02 -11.77
CA SER A 250 -5.60 -12.24 -11.63
C SER A 250 -5.76 -10.83 -11.04
N GLY A 251 -6.92 -10.47 -10.51
CA GLY A 251 -7.20 -9.10 -10.04
C GLY A 251 -7.53 -8.09 -11.14
N ARG A 252 -7.28 -8.45 -12.41
CA ARG A 252 -7.68 -7.68 -13.58
C ARG A 252 -8.84 -8.38 -14.28
N ILE A 253 -10.00 -7.74 -14.36
CA ILE A 253 -11.22 -8.35 -14.86
C ILE A 253 -11.13 -8.54 -16.39
N SER A 254 -10.85 -7.47 -17.12
CA SER A 254 -10.75 -7.51 -18.58
C SER A 254 -10.11 -6.23 -19.14
N MET A 255 -10.00 -6.19 -20.50
CA MET A 255 -9.76 -4.95 -21.22
C MET A 255 -11.08 -4.46 -21.81
N LEU A 256 -11.56 -3.29 -21.38
CA LEU A 256 -12.81 -2.71 -21.84
C LEU A 256 -12.55 -1.32 -22.45
N TYR A 257 -12.86 -1.17 -23.75
CA TYR A 257 -12.68 0.08 -24.51
C TYR A 257 -11.31 0.74 -24.37
N GLY A 258 -10.24 -0.07 -24.27
CA GLY A 258 -8.87 0.41 -24.10
C GLY A 258 -8.45 0.73 -22.66
N PHE A 259 -9.26 0.39 -21.68
CA PHE A 259 -8.90 0.41 -20.26
C PHE A 259 -8.68 -1.00 -19.73
N GLU A 260 -7.65 -1.18 -18.93
CA GLU A 260 -7.51 -2.34 -18.04
C GLU A 260 -8.44 -2.15 -16.84
N VAL A 261 -9.38 -3.06 -16.65
CA VAL A 261 -10.41 -2.95 -15.62
C VAL A 261 -10.02 -3.72 -14.37
N TYR A 262 -10.07 -3.05 -13.23
CA TYR A 262 -9.81 -3.58 -11.90
C TYR A 262 -10.99 -3.32 -10.99
N GLU A 263 -11.14 -4.11 -9.94
CA GLU A 263 -12.12 -3.92 -8.89
C GLU A 263 -11.44 -3.43 -7.60
N TYR A 264 -12.07 -2.45 -6.94
CA TYR A 264 -11.64 -2.04 -5.60
C TYR A 264 -12.84 -1.56 -4.77
N VAL A 265 -12.99 -2.15 -3.58
CA VAL A 265 -14.17 -1.92 -2.72
C VAL A 265 -14.20 -0.53 -2.09
N ALA A 266 -13.04 0.01 -1.71
CA ALA A 266 -12.95 1.28 -0.98
C ALA A 266 -12.61 2.46 -1.90
N GLY A 267 -13.44 2.70 -2.93
CA GLY A 267 -13.29 3.83 -3.86
C GLY A 267 -13.47 5.19 -3.18
N PRO A 268 -13.01 6.28 -3.84
CA PRO A 268 -13.28 7.64 -3.39
C PRO A 268 -14.76 7.96 -3.50
N VAL A 269 -15.23 8.88 -2.68
CA VAL A 269 -16.62 9.31 -2.69
C VAL A 269 -16.77 10.74 -3.19
N TYR A 270 -17.87 10.99 -3.91
CA TYR A 270 -18.19 12.28 -4.52
C TYR A 270 -19.62 12.68 -4.18
N ASN A 271 -19.85 13.97 -4.12
CA ASN A 271 -21.20 14.50 -4.07
C ASN A 271 -21.82 14.60 -5.48
N LEU A 272 -23.09 14.88 -5.58
CA LEU A 272 -23.82 15.02 -6.85
C LEU A 272 -23.31 16.18 -7.73
N THR A 273 -22.57 17.15 -7.18
CA THR A 273 -21.97 18.22 -7.97
C THR A 273 -20.66 17.80 -8.66
N GLY A 274 -20.13 16.61 -8.35
CA GLY A 274 -18.87 16.11 -8.89
C GLY A 274 -17.64 16.57 -8.10
N ALA A 275 -17.84 17.06 -6.88
CA ALA A 275 -16.72 17.40 -5.99
C ALA A 275 -16.35 16.20 -5.10
N LYS A 276 -15.05 15.89 -5.07
CA LYS A 276 -14.50 14.82 -4.24
C LYS A 276 -14.62 15.16 -2.75
N GLN A 277 -15.08 14.20 -1.96
CA GLN A 277 -15.16 14.33 -0.51
C GLN A 277 -13.84 13.95 0.17
N ALA A 278 -13.71 14.33 1.44
CA ALA A 278 -12.52 14.01 2.23
C ALA A 278 -12.33 12.48 2.39
N LEU A 279 -11.08 12.04 2.53
CA LEU A 279 -10.76 10.64 2.78
C LEU A 279 -11.43 10.16 4.08
N GLY A 280 -12.11 9.02 4.01
CA GLY A 280 -12.84 8.46 5.15
C GLY A 280 -14.31 8.89 5.26
N THR A 281 -14.80 9.79 4.38
CA THR A 281 -16.21 10.08 4.30
C THR A 281 -16.98 8.83 3.85
N ALA A 282 -18.05 8.48 4.59
CA ALA A 282 -18.92 7.37 4.23
C ALA A 282 -19.87 7.77 3.09
N PRO A 283 -20.24 6.84 2.19
CA PRO A 283 -21.33 7.06 1.24
C PRO A 283 -22.63 7.38 1.96
N VAL A 284 -23.40 8.30 1.41
CA VAL A 284 -24.72 8.68 1.93
C VAL A 284 -25.74 8.52 0.81
N VAL A 285 -26.67 7.62 1.01
CA VAL A 285 -27.72 7.30 0.03
C VAL A 285 -28.41 8.58 -0.46
N GLY A 286 -28.45 8.75 -1.77
CA GLY A 286 -29.11 9.89 -2.41
C GLY A 286 -28.30 11.19 -2.47
N SER A 287 -27.07 11.26 -1.93
CA SER A 287 -26.26 12.49 -1.93
C SER A 287 -24.78 12.30 -2.16
N ILE A 288 -24.18 11.21 -1.66
CA ILE A 288 -22.75 10.92 -1.76
C ILE A 288 -22.58 9.48 -2.19
N TYR A 289 -21.98 9.27 -3.35
CA TYR A 289 -21.77 7.95 -3.94
C TYR A 289 -20.29 7.64 -4.11
N GLN A 290 -19.95 6.35 -4.10
CA GLN A 290 -18.62 5.90 -4.51
C GLN A 290 -18.43 6.14 -5.99
N ALA A 291 -17.18 6.43 -6.36
CA ALA A 291 -16.80 6.67 -7.74
C ALA A 291 -15.78 5.63 -8.21
N SER A 292 -15.86 5.31 -9.50
CA SER A 292 -14.82 4.59 -10.21
C SER A 292 -13.75 5.58 -10.69
N VAL A 293 -12.48 5.16 -10.65
CA VAL A 293 -11.33 6.03 -10.98
C VAL A 293 -10.64 5.53 -12.22
N ALA A 294 -10.40 6.42 -13.17
CA ALA A 294 -9.60 6.16 -14.36
C ALA A 294 -8.28 6.92 -14.29
N PHE A 295 -7.17 6.28 -14.65
CA PHE A 295 -5.86 6.93 -14.70
C PHE A 295 -4.93 6.24 -15.70
N HIS A 296 -3.81 6.92 -16.02
CA HIS A 296 -2.77 6.37 -16.88
C HIS A 296 -1.50 6.09 -16.09
N THR A 297 -0.95 4.88 -16.22
CA THR A 297 0.18 4.41 -15.40
C THR A 297 1.42 5.27 -15.51
N SER A 298 1.79 5.77 -16.70
CA SER A 298 2.98 6.60 -16.87
C SER A 298 2.86 8.01 -16.29
N ARG A 299 1.62 8.49 -16.06
CA ARG A 299 1.33 9.83 -15.50
C ARG A 299 1.23 9.84 -13.99
N VAL A 300 1.32 8.68 -13.38
CA VAL A 300 1.29 8.46 -11.93
C VAL A 300 2.63 7.92 -11.49
N PHE A 301 2.98 8.11 -10.23
CA PHE A 301 4.14 7.47 -9.60
C PHE A 301 3.76 6.92 -8.23
N LYS A 302 4.53 5.95 -7.79
CA LYS A 302 4.48 5.45 -6.41
C LYS A 302 5.86 5.55 -5.78
N ALA A 303 5.89 5.73 -4.48
CA ALA A 303 7.13 5.65 -3.71
C ALA A 303 6.87 5.08 -2.32
N THR A 304 7.80 4.26 -1.90
CA THR A 304 7.82 3.63 -0.59
C THR A 304 9.05 4.12 0.16
N GLY A 305 8.85 4.67 1.33
CA GLY A 305 9.93 5.05 2.23
C GLY A 305 10.27 3.95 3.24
N SER A 306 10.78 4.36 4.40
CA SER A 306 11.18 3.43 5.45
C SER A 306 9.98 2.75 6.13
N THR A 307 10.20 1.51 6.55
CA THR A 307 9.28 0.78 7.43
C THR A 307 10.00 0.54 8.74
N THR A 308 9.44 0.99 9.85
CA THR A 308 10.03 0.83 11.17
C THR A 308 9.07 0.06 12.08
N PHE A 309 9.59 -0.98 12.70
CA PHE A 309 8.91 -1.73 13.75
C PHE A 309 9.35 -1.20 15.12
N TYR A 310 8.39 -0.85 15.95
CA TYR A 310 8.63 -0.44 17.32
C TYR A 310 8.14 -1.53 18.27
N TYR A 311 9.03 -1.98 19.13
CA TYR A 311 8.77 -3.05 20.08
C TYR A 311 9.37 -2.70 21.44
N SER A 312 8.59 -2.89 22.49
CA SER A 312 9.04 -2.86 23.88
C SER A 312 8.72 -4.20 24.51
N GLU A 313 9.71 -4.83 25.12
CA GLU A 313 9.50 -6.10 25.84
C GLU A 313 8.79 -5.87 27.17
N ALA A 314 7.99 -6.86 27.61
CA ALA A 314 7.26 -6.83 28.88
C ALA A 314 8.14 -6.58 30.10
N LYS A 315 9.40 -7.07 30.08
CA LYS A 315 10.38 -6.82 31.17
C LYS A 315 10.75 -5.36 31.35
N ASN A 316 10.54 -4.50 30.34
CA ASN A 316 10.79 -3.07 30.41
C ASN A 316 9.59 -2.28 30.97
N ASP A 317 8.44 -2.93 31.14
CA ASP A 317 7.22 -2.36 31.74
C ASP A 317 6.81 -3.21 32.96
N PRO A 318 7.48 -3.04 34.11
CA PRO A 318 7.22 -3.86 35.29
C PRO A 318 5.84 -3.59 35.90
N GLN A 319 5.20 -2.47 35.56
CA GLN A 319 3.90 -2.09 36.08
C GLN A 319 2.75 -2.88 35.43
N TYR A 320 2.85 -3.13 34.13
CA TYR A 320 1.78 -3.79 33.37
C TYR A 320 2.21 -5.12 32.75
N GLN A 321 3.49 -5.50 32.84
CA GLN A 321 4.06 -6.76 32.33
C GLN A 321 3.58 -7.10 30.92
N ARG A 322 3.69 -6.10 30.02
CA ARG A 322 3.18 -6.19 28.65
C ARG A 322 4.23 -5.81 27.62
N SER A 323 4.26 -6.52 26.53
CA SER A 323 4.98 -6.12 25.33
C SER A 323 4.13 -5.16 24.51
N LEU A 324 4.74 -4.09 23.98
CA LEU A 324 4.06 -3.13 23.10
C LEU A 324 4.61 -3.27 21.70
N VAL A 325 3.69 -3.29 20.72
CA VAL A 325 4.00 -3.44 19.29
C VAL A 325 3.31 -2.34 18.50
N ASN A 326 4.05 -1.61 17.67
CA ASN A 326 3.47 -0.75 16.65
C ASN A 326 4.37 -0.66 15.42
N TYR A 327 3.84 -0.13 14.32
CA TYR A 327 4.53 0.01 13.05
C TYR A 327 4.36 1.42 12.48
N ARG A 328 5.40 1.85 11.77
CA ARG A 328 5.39 3.07 10.97
C ARG A 328 5.88 2.73 9.56
N HIS A 329 5.12 3.15 8.58
CA HIS A 329 5.41 2.93 7.16
C HIS A 329 5.18 4.22 6.38
N TYR A 330 6.08 4.54 5.45
CA TYR A 330 5.96 5.70 4.58
C TYR A 330 5.65 5.25 3.16
N PHE A 331 4.62 5.85 2.57
CA PHE A 331 4.18 5.50 1.23
C PHE A 331 3.44 6.68 0.58
N VAL A 332 3.55 6.82 -0.73
CA VAL A 332 2.75 7.78 -1.50
C VAL A 332 2.46 7.25 -2.90
N VAL A 333 1.28 7.57 -3.40
CA VAL A 333 0.90 7.44 -4.81
C VAL A 333 0.23 8.74 -5.22
N LEU A 334 0.77 9.40 -6.23
CA LEU A 334 0.26 10.68 -6.70
C LEU A 334 0.37 10.77 -8.24
N PRO A 335 -0.47 11.57 -8.90
CA PRO A 335 -0.22 11.96 -10.29
C PRO A 335 0.98 12.90 -10.34
N LYS A 336 1.85 12.72 -11.34
CA LYS A 336 3.00 13.62 -11.60
C LYS A 336 2.57 15.03 -11.95
N LYS A 337 1.50 15.13 -12.75
CA LYS A 337 0.74 16.33 -13.04
C LYS A 337 -0.74 16.04 -12.82
N VAL A 338 -1.53 17.05 -12.52
CA VAL A 338 -2.99 16.92 -12.35
C VAL A 338 -3.65 16.82 -13.73
N GLU A 339 -3.35 15.74 -14.44
CA GLU A 339 -3.86 15.43 -15.77
C GLU A 339 -3.93 13.90 -15.98
N ALA A 340 -4.71 13.45 -16.95
CA ALA A 340 -4.90 12.03 -17.29
C ALA A 340 -5.37 11.17 -16.09
N ILE A 341 -6.13 11.78 -15.22
CA ILE A 341 -6.90 11.16 -14.15
C ILE A 341 -8.37 11.53 -14.33
N GLY A 342 -9.27 10.59 -14.09
CA GLY A 342 -10.71 10.81 -14.26
C GLY A 342 -11.51 10.04 -13.21
N ALA A 343 -12.78 10.40 -13.07
CA ALA A 343 -13.70 9.67 -12.22
C ALA A 343 -15.06 9.50 -12.91
N ILE A 344 -15.72 8.38 -12.65
CA ILE A 344 -17.12 8.16 -13.02
C ILE A 344 -17.91 8.08 -11.73
N ILE A 345 -18.89 8.94 -11.59
CA ILE A 345 -19.73 9.06 -10.39
C ILE A 345 -21.18 8.71 -10.71
N SER A 346 -21.87 8.07 -9.79
CA SER A 346 -23.30 7.85 -9.94
C SER A 346 -24.05 9.16 -9.86
N ASP A 347 -24.95 9.40 -10.84
CA ASP A 347 -25.88 10.54 -10.83
C ASP A 347 -27.21 10.14 -10.17
N LYS A 348 -28.04 11.10 -9.89
CA LYS A 348 -29.39 10.93 -9.35
C LYS A 348 -30.42 11.49 -10.33
N LYS A 349 -31.58 10.85 -10.36
CA LYS A 349 -32.73 11.34 -11.14
C LYS A 349 -33.26 12.64 -10.52
#